data_28dc3aa9a67fecbf5de74f29ac31359c
#
_entry.id   28dc3aa9a67fecbf5de74f29ac31359c
#
_cell.length_a   1.000
_cell.length_b   1.000
_cell.length_c   1.000
_cell.angle_alpha   90.00
_cell.angle_beta   90.00
_cell.angle_gamma   90.00
#
_symmetry.space_group_name_H-M   'P 1'
#
loop_
_entity.id
_entity.type
_entity.pdbx_description
1 polymer ?
#
loop_
_entity_poly.entity_id
_entity_poly.type
_entity_poly.pdbx_seq_one_letter_code
_entity_poly.pdbx_strand_id
1 'polypeptide(L)'
;MNTPYLSIITVTYNAELVLGRTLESVAMQTYRGFVEHIIVDGASKDHTLELVRTYKQEHPEIAVTLVSEPDKGLYDAMNKGLKLAKGEFVSFLNAGDRLHDKMTLEDIFDNAEHPERIGVIYGDTNIVDNHGNYLRQRHLSAPEQLTWTSFQKGMLVCHQSFYARRTLCPPYDLQYRFSSDVDWCIRVMKAGEECGLTNLNMHSVLTDYLDGGMTLKNHRASLIERFRIMAHYYGLLPTIWNHFLFLFR
;
A
#
# COMPACT_ATOMS: atom_id res chain seq x y z
N MET A 1 -24.86 10.95 3.13
CA MET A 1 -23.56 11.08 2.45
C MET A 1 -23.21 9.71 1.91
N ASN A 2 -22.84 9.61 0.64
CA ASN A 2 -22.42 8.31 0.10
C ASN A 2 -21.09 7.91 0.76
N THR A 3 -20.99 6.68 1.22
CA THR A 3 -19.74 6.12 1.74
C THR A 3 -18.79 5.90 0.56
N PRO A 4 -17.52 6.34 0.63
CA PRO A 4 -16.57 6.05 -0.43
C PRO A 4 -16.33 4.53 -0.56
N TYR A 5 -16.09 4.09 -1.78
CA TYR A 5 -15.76 2.69 -2.01
C TYR A 5 -14.28 2.42 -1.71
N LEU A 6 -13.42 3.39 -1.98
CA LEU A 6 -11.98 3.31 -1.70
C LEU A 6 -11.49 4.56 -0.95
N SER A 7 -10.66 4.34 0.07
CA SER A 7 -9.79 5.36 0.65
C SER A 7 -8.35 5.10 0.18
N ILE A 8 -7.81 6.01 -0.61
CA ILE A 8 -6.37 6.02 -0.94
C ILE A 8 -5.67 6.85 0.13
N ILE A 9 -4.67 6.27 0.78
CA ILE A 9 -3.88 6.95 1.83
C ILE A 9 -2.48 7.20 1.29
N THR A 10 -2.12 8.48 1.17
CA THR A 10 -0.77 8.92 0.79
C THR A 10 -0.09 9.54 2.01
N VAL A 11 1.03 8.95 2.43
CA VAL A 11 1.89 9.54 3.46
C VAL A 11 3.07 10.23 2.81
N THR A 12 3.43 11.42 3.32
CA THR A 12 4.43 12.28 2.70
C THR A 12 5.24 13.04 3.74
N TYR A 13 6.53 13.26 3.44
CA TYR A 13 7.42 14.12 4.21
C TYR A 13 8.56 14.63 3.33
N ASN A 14 8.63 15.95 3.10
CA ASN A 14 9.59 16.61 2.21
C ASN A 14 9.69 15.90 0.85
N ALA A 15 8.57 15.80 0.16
CA ALA A 15 8.41 15.00 -1.06
C ALA A 15 8.06 15.84 -2.30
N GLU A 16 8.40 17.13 -2.31
CA GLU A 16 8.07 18.06 -3.41
C GLU A 16 8.49 17.57 -4.80
N LEU A 17 9.57 16.79 -4.88
CA LEU A 17 10.11 16.29 -6.15
C LEU A 17 9.35 15.08 -6.72
N VAL A 18 8.60 14.36 -5.88
CA VAL A 18 8.01 13.07 -6.28
C VAL A 18 6.49 12.98 -6.04
N LEU A 19 5.92 13.84 -5.18
CA LEU A 19 4.51 13.76 -4.82
C LEU A 19 3.58 14.06 -6.00
N GLY A 20 3.94 14.99 -6.88
CA GLY A 20 3.10 15.41 -8.02
C GLY A 20 2.61 14.23 -8.86
N ARG A 21 3.49 13.27 -9.18
CA ARG A 21 3.14 12.08 -9.96
C ARG A 21 2.12 11.16 -9.24
N THR A 22 2.18 11.10 -7.91
CA THR A 22 1.22 10.32 -7.11
C THR A 22 -0.16 10.97 -7.19
N LEU A 23 -0.24 12.27 -6.96
CA LEU A 23 -1.47 13.03 -7.01
C LEU A 23 -2.12 12.96 -8.40
N GLU A 24 -1.34 13.17 -9.47
CA GLU A 24 -1.78 13.07 -10.85
C GLU A 24 -2.33 11.68 -11.18
N SER A 25 -1.66 10.60 -10.74
CA SER A 25 -2.11 9.24 -11.01
C SER A 25 -3.49 8.93 -10.40
N VAL A 26 -3.82 9.55 -9.27
CA VAL A 26 -5.15 9.45 -8.65
C VAL A 26 -6.17 10.31 -9.41
N ALA A 27 -5.80 11.53 -9.81
CA ALA A 27 -6.69 12.43 -10.55
C ALA A 27 -7.08 11.89 -11.93
N MET A 28 -6.19 11.16 -12.58
CA MET A 28 -6.41 10.63 -13.92
C MET A 28 -7.32 9.38 -13.98
N GLN A 29 -7.74 8.83 -12.85
CA GLN A 29 -8.52 7.60 -12.84
C GLN A 29 -9.90 7.78 -13.50
N THR A 30 -10.26 6.82 -14.35
CA THR A 30 -11.56 6.79 -15.06
C THR A 30 -12.68 6.23 -14.21
N TYR A 31 -12.37 5.56 -13.11
CA TYR A 31 -13.35 4.96 -12.19
C TYR A 31 -14.35 5.99 -11.69
N ARG A 32 -15.65 5.70 -11.85
CA ARG A 32 -16.77 6.62 -11.52
C ARG A 32 -17.33 6.43 -10.12
N GLY A 33 -16.87 5.41 -9.39
CA GLY A 33 -17.22 5.24 -7.97
C GLY A 33 -16.62 6.33 -7.09
N PHE A 34 -17.19 6.49 -5.91
CA PHE A 34 -16.69 7.50 -4.97
C PHE A 34 -15.38 7.05 -4.32
N VAL A 35 -14.30 7.79 -4.57
CA VAL A 35 -12.97 7.61 -3.99
C VAL A 35 -12.63 8.81 -3.12
N GLU A 36 -12.09 8.60 -1.94
CA GLU A 36 -11.48 9.65 -1.13
C GLU A 36 -9.95 9.51 -1.13
N HIS A 37 -9.25 10.64 -1.16
CA HIS A 37 -7.80 10.69 -1.08
C HIS A 37 -7.37 11.37 0.22
N ILE A 38 -6.77 10.60 1.13
CA ILE A 38 -6.32 11.06 2.43
C ILE A 38 -4.81 11.25 2.37
N ILE A 39 -4.35 12.48 2.55
CA ILE A 39 -2.94 12.84 2.52
C ILE A 39 -2.50 13.20 3.93
N VAL A 40 -1.53 12.46 4.45
CA VAL A 40 -0.94 12.67 5.76
C VAL A 40 0.50 13.13 5.58
N ASP A 41 0.74 14.38 5.90
CA ASP A 41 2.04 15.04 5.81
C ASP A 41 2.71 15.13 7.17
N GLY A 42 3.97 14.70 7.26
CA GLY A 42 4.79 14.68 8.47
C GLY A 42 5.35 16.06 8.88
N ALA A 43 4.63 17.16 8.66
CA ALA A 43 5.07 18.54 8.85
C ALA A 43 6.24 18.93 7.93
N SER A 44 6.08 18.72 6.63
CA SER A 44 7.04 19.09 5.58
C SER A 44 7.44 20.56 5.63
N LYS A 45 8.69 20.83 5.20
CA LYS A 45 9.28 22.18 5.18
C LYS A 45 9.54 22.71 3.76
N ASP A 46 9.38 21.85 2.77
CA ASP A 46 9.48 22.16 1.35
C ASP A 46 8.11 22.49 0.75
N HIS A 47 7.97 22.50 -0.58
CA HIS A 47 6.72 22.81 -1.28
C HIS A 47 5.69 21.68 -1.31
N THR A 48 5.89 20.59 -0.55
CA THR A 48 4.96 19.44 -0.49
C THR A 48 3.52 19.87 -0.21
N LEU A 49 3.30 20.73 0.78
CA LEU A 49 1.95 21.19 1.15
C LEU A 49 1.30 22.09 0.10
N GLU A 50 2.09 22.86 -0.64
CA GLU A 50 1.61 23.68 -1.74
C GLU A 50 1.08 22.80 -2.87
N LEU A 51 1.81 21.77 -3.27
CA LEU A 51 1.37 20.79 -4.26
C LEU A 51 0.02 20.15 -3.89
N VAL A 52 -0.17 19.77 -2.63
CA VAL A 52 -1.45 19.18 -2.17
C VAL A 52 -2.59 20.19 -2.23
N ARG A 53 -2.35 21.45 -1.87
CA ARG A 53 -3.39 22.50 -1.94
C ARG A 53 -3.79 22.77 -3.37
N THR A 54 -2.83 22.89 -4.29
CA THR A 54 -3.08 23.03 -5.73
C THR A 54 -3.89 21.85 -6.26
N TYR A 55 -3.47 20.64 -5.99
CA TYR A 55 -4.19 19.41 -6.37
C TYR A 55 -5.66 19.45 -5.91
N LYS A 56 -5.91 19.81 -4.64
CA LYS A 56 -7.27 19.91 -4.10
C LYS A 56 -8.12 20.99 -4.78
N GLN A 57 -7.50 22.07 -5.25
CA GLN A 57 -8.20 23.16 -5.95
C GLN A 57 -8.50 22.78 -7.41
N GLU A 58 -7.58 22.09 -8.07
CA GLU A 58 -7.71 21.69 -9.47
C GLU A 58 -8.65 20.48 -9.67
N HIS A 59 -8.81 19.65 -8.62
CA HIS A 59 -9.63 18.44 -8.64
C HIS A 59 -10.73 18.46 -7.56
N PRO A 60 -11.71 19.39 -7.66
CA PRO A 60 -12.78 19.51 -6.67
C PRO A 60 -13.73 18.30 -6.63
N GLU A 61 -13.70 17.45 -7.68
CA GLU A 61 -14.45 16.18 -7.76
C GLU A 61 -13.88 15.09 -6.84
N ILE A 62 -12.61 15.21 -6.43
CA ILE A 62 -11.96 14.25 -5.51
C ILE A 62 -12.13 14.72 -4.07
N ALA A 63 -12.61 13.82 -3.21
CA ALA A 63 -12.73 14.10 -1.79
C ALA A 63 -11.36 14.07 -1.09
N VAL A 64 -10.59 15.17 -1.19
CA VAL A 64 -9.25 15.27 -0.62
C VAL A 64 -9.29 15.71 0.83
N THR A 65 -8.75 14.89 1.74
CA THR A 65 -8.48 15.22 3.14
C THR A 65 -6.97 15.39 3.34
N LEU A 66 -6.53 16.55 3.84
CA LEU A 66 -5.13 16.83 4.19
C LEU A 66 -4.99 17.01 5.70
N VAL A 67 -4.07 16.25 6.28
CA VAL A 67 -3.59 16.45 7.66
C VAL A 67 -2.08 16.65 7.60
N SER A 68 -1.58 17.73 8.23
CA SER A 68 -0.15 18.03 8.32
C SER A 68 0.23 18.25 9.78
N GLU A 69 0.96 17.31 10.32
CA GLU A 69 1.46 17.33 11.70
C GLU A 69 2.67 16.40 11.86
N PRO A 70 3.55 16.63 12.84
CA PRO A 70 4.67 15.73 13.11
C PRO A 70 4.20 14.30 13.35
N ASP A 71 4.95 13.33 12.85
CA ASP A 71 4.76 11.91 13.08
C ASP A 71 5.99 11.24 13.72
N LYS A 72 5.81 10.00 14.16
CA LYS A 72 6.87 9.14 14.72
C LYS A 72 7.47 8.21 13.67
N GLY A 73 7.27 8.50 12.40
CA GLY A 73 7.72 7.73 11.24
C GLY A 73 6.57 7.24 10.36
N LEU A 74 6.93 6.57 9.25
CA LEU A 74 6.05 6.15 8.19
C LEU A 74 4.74 5.50 8.67
N TYR A 75 4.86 4.50 9.54
CA TYR A 75 3.68 3.73 9.99
C TYR A 75 2.80 4.48 10.99
N ASP A 76 3.33 5.47 11.70
CA ASP A 76 2.50 6.39 12.51
C ASP A 76 1.65 7.29 11.60
N ALA A 77 2.24 7.82 10.53
CA ALA A 77 1.50 8.57 9.51
C ALA A 77 0.44 7.69 8.82
N MET A 78 0.76 6.44 8.47
CA MET A 78 -0.21 5.48 7.92
C MET A 78 -1.36 5.21 8.90
N ASN A 79 -1.08 5.07 10.19
CA ASN A 79 -2.11 4.89 11.22
C ASN A 79 -3.04 6.11 11.35
N LYS A 80 -2.52 7.32 11.19
CA LYS A 80 -3.34 8.53 11.17
C LYS A 80 -4.28 8.53 9.96
N GLY A 81 -3.76 8.18 8.77
CA GLY A 81 -4.56 8.05 7.55
C GLY A 81 -5.64 6.97 7.68
N LEU A 82 -5.28 5.81 8.22
CA LEU A 82 -6.21 4.70 8.42
C LEU A 82 -7.39 5.06 9.36
N LYS A 83 -7.14 5.85 10.39
CA LYS A 83 -8.20 6.36 11.30
C LYS A 83 -9.19 7.30 10.60
N LEU A 84 -8.76 8.01 9.56
CA LEU A 84 -9.59 8.94 8.79
C LEU A 84 -10.36 8.24 7.67
N ALA A 85 -9.90 7.07 7.24
CA ALA A 85 -10.47 6.31 6.14
C ALA A 85 -11.93 5.90 6.40
N LYS A 86 -12.79 6.12 5.41
CA LYS A 86 -14.22 5.80 5.44
C LYS A 86 -14.62 4.81 4.35
N GLY A 87 -13.73 4.57 3.38
CA GLY A 87 -13.95 3.67 2.27
C GLY A 87 -14.23 2.24 2.70
N GLU A 88 -14.90 1.49 1.86
CA GLU A 88 -15.09 0.05 2.05
C GLU A 88 -13.74 -0.67 1.98
N PHE A 89 -12.89 -0.26 1.04
CA PHE A 89 -11.50 -0.69 0.92
C PHE A 89 -10.54 0.46 1.24
N VAL A 90 -9.32 0.10 1.62
CA VAL A 90 -8.21 1.02 1.81
C VAL A 90 -6.99 0.55 1.03
N SER A 91 -6.24 1.48 0.45
CA SER A 91 -4.92 1.25 -0.14
C SER A 91 -3.95 2.33 0.31
N PHE A 92 -2.67 1.99 0.32
CA PHE A 92 -1.59 2.92 0.63
C PHE A 92 -0.79 3.19 -0.64
N LEU A 93 -0.78 4.43 -1.08
CA LEU A 93 -0.02 4.90 -2.23
C LEU A 93 0.94 6.00 -1.77
N ASN A 94 2.17 5.63 -1.43
CA ASN A 94 3.12 6.57 -0.84
C ASN A 94 3.59 7.63 -1.86
N ALA A 95 4.09 8.75 -1.36
CA ALA A 95 4.65 9.80 -2.22
C ALA A 95 5.77 9.25 -3.12
N GLY A 96 5.62 9.42 -4.43
CA GLY A 96 6.49 8.89 -5.46
C GLY A 96 5.98 7.63 -6.15
N ASP A 97 5.12 6.84 -5.50
CA ASP A 97 4.42 5.71 -6.13
C ASP A 97 3.21 6.22 -6.91
N ARG A 98 2.72 5.47 -7.87
CA ARG A 98 1.53 5.84 -8.65
C ARG A 98 0.68 4.62 -9.00
N LEU A 99 -0.62 4.81 -9.20
CA LEU A 99 -1.46 3.84 -9.88
C LEU A 99 -0.90 3.58 -11.28
N HIS A 100 -0.92 2.33 -11.73
CA HIS A 100 -0.22 1.92 -12.95
C HIS A 100 -0.68 2.69 -14.18
N ASP A 101 -1.99 2.76 -14.37
CA ASP A 101 -2.61 3.53 -15.46
C ASP A 101 -3.93 4.19 -15.04
N LYS A 102 -4.59 4.86 -15.98
CA LYS A 102 -5.85 5.57 -15.72
C LYS A 102 -7.06 4.66 -15.48
N MET A 103 -6.98 3.39 -15.86
CA MET A 103 -8.08 2.43 -15.72
C MET A 103 -7.90 1.51 -14.51
N THR A 104 -6.78 1.61 -13.80
CA THR A 104 -6.44 0.70 -12.70
C THR A 104 -7.56 0.52 -11.69
N LEU A 105 -8.23 1.60 -11.25
CA LEU A 105 -9.33 1.50 -10.28
C LEU A 105 -10.63 0.98 -10.92
N GLU A 106 -10.89 1.30 -12.17
CA GLU A 106 -12.01 0.75 -12.94
C GLU A 106 -11.86 -0.76 -13.10
N ASP A 107 -10.67 -1.21 -13.51
CA ASP A 107 -10.37 -2.65 -13.63
C ASP A 107 -10.53 -3.39 -12.30
N ILE A 108 -10.09 -2.78 -11.19
CA ILE A 108 -10.20 -3.38 -9.85
C ILE A 108 -11.66 -3.52 -9.42
N PHE A 109 -12.48 -2.48 -9.57
CA PHE A 109 -13.76 -2.42 -8.89
C PHE A 109 -14.96 -2.73 -9.77
N ASP A 110 -14.88 -2.49 -11.08
CA ASP A 110 -15.98 -2.83 -12.01
C ASP A 110 -15.95 -4.31 -12.40
N ASN A 111 -14.78 -4.97 -12.32
CA ASN A 111 -14.63 -6.40 -12.60
C ASN A 111 -14.64 -7.29 -11.35
N ALA A 112 -14.72 -6.72 -10.15
CA ALA A 112 -14.78 -7.49 -8.91
C ALA A 112 -16.17 -8.13 -8.75
N GLU A 113 -16.31 -9.40 -9.13
CA GLU A 113 -17.51 -10.19 -8.83
C GLU A 113 -17.62 -10.42 -7.31
N HIS A 114 -18.84 -10.26 -6.77
CA HIS A 114 -19.13 -10.49 -5.35
C HIS A 114 -18.20 -9.73 -4.38
N PRO A 115 -18.08 -8.38 -4.50
CA PRO A 115 -17.16 -7.60 -3.70
C PRO A 115 -17.38 -7.78 -2.19
N GLU A 116 -18.59 -8.12 -1.75
CA GLU A 116 -18.93 -8.39 -0.34
C GLU A 116 -18.19 -9.59 0.26
N ARG A 117 -17.67 -10.50 -0.59
CA ARG A 117 -16.90 -11.69 -0.19
C ARG A 117 -15.40 -11.49 -0.25
N ILE A 118 -14.94 -10.31 -0.68
CA ILE A 118 -13.53 -10.03 -0.88
C ILE A 118 -12.96 -9.36 0.38
N GLY A 119 -11.89 -9.95 0.93
CA GLY A 119 -11.10 -9.38 2.03
C GLY A 119 -9.97 -8.50 1.51
N VAL A 120 -9.28 -8.95 0.47
CA VAL A 120 -8.14 -8.26 -0.15
C VAL A 120 -8.22 -8.38 -1.66
N ILE A 121 -7.95 -7.27 -2.37
CA ILE A 121 -7.69 -7.27 -3.81
C ILE A 121 -6.20 -6.97 -4.00
N TYR A 122 -5.52 -7.73 -4.86
CA TYR A 122 -4.07 -7.57 -5.02
C TYR A 122 -3.64 -7.84 -6.47
N GLY A 123 -2.44 -7.40 -6.80
CA GLY A 123 -1.83 -7.61 -8.11
C GLY A 123 -0.33 -7.37 -8.11
N ASP A 124 0.24 -7.29 -9.29
CA ASP A 124 1.66 -7.07 -9.51
C ASP A 124 2.07 -5.61 -9.37
N THR A 125 3.38 -5.38 -9.35
CA THR A 125 3.98 -4.07 -9.18
C THR A 125 5.16 -3.93 -10.13
N ASN A 126 5.23 -2.83 -10.85
CA ASN A 126 6.42 -2.41 -11.58
C ASN A 126 7.32 -1.55 -10.68
N ILE A 127 8.60 -1.54 -10.99
CA ILE A 127 9.59 -0.64 -10.42
C ILE A 127 9.92 0.41 -11.47
N VAL A 128 9.87 1.68 -11.08
CA VAL A 128 10.13 2.84 -11.95
C VAL A 128 11.19 3.75 -11.37
N ASP A 129 11.84 4.53 -12.23
CA ASP A 129 12.81 5.54 -11.82
C ASP A 129 12.13 6.86 -11.34
N ASN A 130 12.94 7.86 -10.98
CA ASN A 130 12.47 9.18 -10.56
C ASN A 130 11.68 9.95 -11.64
N HIS A 131 11.79 9.55 -12.90
CA HIS A 131 11.06 10.13 -14.03
C HIS A 131 9.79 9.34 -14.37
N GLY A 132 9.54 8.20 -13.70
CA GLY A 132 8.42 7.31 -13.97
C GLY A 132 8.67 6.32 -15.11
N ASN A 133 9.91 6.21 -15.59
CA ASN A 133 10.25 5.23 -16.62
C ASN A 133 10.32 3.83 -15.98
N TYR A 134 9.78 2.85 -16.70
CA TYR A 134 9.84 1.45 -16.30
C TYR A 134 11.29 0.96 -16.22
N LEU A 135 11.66 0.38 -15.09
CA LEU A 135 12.97 -0.25 -14.91
C LEU A 135 12.88 -1.78 -15.01
N ARG A 136 11.95 -2.37 -14.27
CA ARG A 136 11.72 -3.80 -14.18
C ARG A 136 10.41 -4.13 -13.49
N GLN A 137 9.91 -5.32 -13.65
CA GLN A 137 8.89 -5.86 -12.75
C GLN A 137 9.50 -6.10 -11.37
N ARG A 138 8.69 -6.03 -10.31
CA ARG A 138 9.14 -6.40 -8.98
C ARG A 138 9.57 -7.87 -8.95
N HIS A 139 10.68 -8.18 -8.29
CA HIS A 139 11.28 -9.53 -8.28
C HIS A 139 10.32 -10.62 -7.73
N LEU A 140 9.51 -10.29 -6.72
CA LEU A 140 8.48 -11.19 -6.19
C LEU A 140 7.14 -10.80 -6.83
N SER A 141 6.54 -11.75 -7.56
CA SER A 141 5.24 -11.57 -8.23
C SER A 141 4.09 -12.03 -7.35
N ALA A 142 2.91 -11.47 -7.61
CA ALA A 142 1.67 -11.85 -6.97
C ALA A 142 1.36 -13.33 -7.27
N PRO A 143 1.11 -14.17 -6.24
CA PRO A 143 0.77 -15.57 -6.46
C PRO A 143 -0.68 -15.71 -6.92
N GLU A 144 -1.00 -16.81 -7.59
CA GLU A 144 -2.37 -17.13 -8.02
C GLU A 144 -3.36 -17.07 -6.84
N GLN A 145 -2.97 -17.64 -5.73
CA GLN A 145 -3.71 -17.61 -4.48
C GLN A 145 -2.84 -17.02 -3.36
N LEU A 146 -3.22 -15.86 -2.87
CA LEU A 146 -2.57 -15.19 -1.76
C LEU A 146 -3.28 -15.55 -0.45
N THR A 147 -2.52 -16.07 0.50
CA THR A 147 -2.95 -16.30 1.88
C THR A 147 -1.93 -15.70 2.84
N TRP A 148 -2.27 -15.58 4.11
CA TRP A 148 -1.29 -15.12 5.08
C TRP A 148 -0.04 -16.03 5.15
N THR A 149 -0.18 -17.33 4.88
CA THR A 149 0.95 -18.28 4.84
C THR A 149 1.85 -18.09 3.62
N SER A 150 1.38 -17.46 2.56
CA SER A 150 2.17 -17.18 1.35
C SER A 150 3.41 -16.33 1.66
N PHE A 151 3.33 -15.47 2.68
CA PHE A 151 4.44 -14.62 3.09
C PHE A 151 5.59 -15.33 3.80
N GLN A 152 5.48 -16.63 4.06
CA GLN A 152 6.63 -17.49 4.41
C GLN A 152 7.74 -17.43 3.36
N LYS A 153 7.38 -17.19 2.11
CA LYS A 153 8.31 -17.08 0.96
C LYS A 153 8.77 -15.65 0.69
N GLY A 154 8.56 -14.73 1.63
CA GLY A 154 8.77 -13.30 1.50
C GLY A 154 7.47 -12.54 1.20
N MET A 155 7.53 -11.23 1.16
CA MET A 155 6.39 -10.38 0.85
C MET A 155 6.08 -10.44 -0.65
N LEU A 156 5.28 -11.42 -1.08
CA LEU A 156 5.01 -11.71 -2.50
C LEU A 156 4.26 -10.59 -3.21
N VAL A 157 3.43 -9.84 -2.48
CA VAL A 157 2.69 -8.69 -2.99
C VAL A 157 3.27 -7.41 -2.41
N CYS A 158 3.43 -6.38 -3.22
CA CYS A 158 3.81 -5.06 -2.74
C CYS A 158 2.68 -4.45 -1.93
N HIS A 159 3.01 -3.76 -0.85
CA HIS A 159 2.03 -3.10 0.00
C HIS A 159 1.12 -2.11 -0.77
N GLN A 160 1.67 -1.43 -1.77
CA GLN A 160 0.94 -0.48 -2.61
C GLN A 160 0.00 -1.14 -3.63
N SER A 161 0.20 -2.43 -3.92
CA SER A 161 -0.70 -3.25 -4.76
C SER A 161 -1.58 -4.17 -3.92
N PHE A 162 -1.94 -3.73 -2.70
CA PHE A 162 -2.73 -4.49 -1.72
C PHE A 162 -3.88 -3.61 -1.21
N TYR A 163 -5.09 -3.89 -1.67
CA TYR A 163 -6.31 -3.17 -1.34
C TYR A 163 -7.08 -3.99 -0.31
N ALA A 164 -7.12 -3.52 0.92
CA ALA A 164 -7.68 -4.27 2.04
C ALA A 164 -9.10 -3.78 2.38
N ARG A 165 -10.02 -4.69 2.67
CA ARG A 165 -11.30 -4.35 3.26
C ARG A 165 -11.08 -3.65 4.60
N ARG A 166 -11.55 -2.41 4.73
CA ARG A 166 -11.26 -1.53 5.88
C ARG A 166 -11.60 -2.16 7.22
N THR A 167 -12.67 -2.93 7.30
CA THR A 167 -13.08 -3.58 8.56
C THR A 167 -12.10 -4.65 9.06
N LEU A 168 -11.20 -5.12 8.21
CA LEU A 168 -10.13 -6.08 8.56
C LEU A 168 -8.83 -5.38 8.98
N CYS A 169 -8.72 -4.06 8.80
CA CYS A 169 -7.47 -3.32 8.93
C CYS A 169 -7.18 -2.93 10.38
N PRO A 170 -6.28 -3.63 11.09
CA PRO A 170 -5.80 -3.17 12.38
C PRO A 170 -4.81 -2.00 12.21
N PRO A 171 -4.49 -1.24 13.25
CA PRO A 171 -3.39 -0.29 13.19
C PRO A 171 -2.05 -1.01 12.92
N TYR A 172 -1.12 -0.34 12.22
CA TYR A 172 0.27 -0.80 12.09
C TYR A 172 0.92 -0.86 13.47
N ASP A 173 1.71 -1.91 13.69
CA ASP A 173 2.49 -2.06 14.91
C ASP A 173 3.77 -1.20 14.83
N LEU A 174 3.84 -0.19 15.68
CA LEU A 174 4.94 0.78 15.70
C LEU A 174 6.24 0.23 16.31
N GLN A 175 6.23 -1.01 16.84
CA GLN A 175 7.47 -1.68 17.23
C GLN A 175 8.35 -2.02 16.03
N TYR A 176 7.75 -2.18 14.82
CA TYR A 176 8.45 -2.40 13.56
C TYR A 176 8.58 -1.07 12.80
N ARG A 177 9.81 -0.62 12.62
CA ARG A 177 10.08 0.66 11.96
C ARG A 177 10.19 0.55 10.44
N PHE A 178 10.55 -0.62 9.91
CA PHE A 178 10.89 -0.82 8.50
C PHE A 178 10.08 -1.89 7.79
N SER A 179 9.33 -2.72 8.52
CA SER A 179 8.63 -3.89 7.97
C SER A 179 7.25 -4.12 8.60
N SER A 180 6.64 -3.10 9.21
CA SER A 180 5.30 -3.22 9.78
C SER A 180 4.22 -3.50 8.73
N ASP A 181 4.47 -3.18 7.46
CA ASP A 181 3.64 -3.54 6.31
C ASP A 181 3.51 -5.06 6.14
N VAL A 182 4.59 -5.82 6.35
CA VAL A 182 4.55 -7.29 6.31
C VAL A 182 3.64 -7.83 7.40
N ASP A 183 3.82 -7.36 8.64
CA ASP A 183 2.98 -7.73 9.78
C ASP A 183 1.50 -7.37 9.53
N TRP A 184 1.28 -6.15 9.04
CA TRP A 184 -0.07 -5.64 8.77
C TRP A 184 -0.80 -6.48 7.72
N CYS A 185 -0.17 -6.77 6.58
CA CYS A 185 -0.77 -7.61 5.53
C CYS A 185 -1.09 -9.02 6.05
N ILE A 186 -0.22 -9.63 6.88
CA ILE A 186 -0.48 -10.94 7.50
C ILE A 186 -1.73 -10.86 8.38
N ARG A 187 -1.84 -9.84 9.25
CA ARG A 187 -2.99 -9.67 10.16
C ARG A 187 -4.29 -9.43 9.40
N VAL A 188 -4.27 -8.62 8.35
CA VAL A 188 -5.43 -8.39 7.48
C VAL A 188 -5.90 -9.68 6.84
N MET A 189 -5.00 -10.46 6.24
CA MET A 189 -5.36 -11.72 5.59
C MET A 189 -5.87 -12.77 6.58
N LYS A 190 -5.30 -12.85 7.77
CA LYS A 190 -5.80 -13.74 8.84
C LYS A 190 -7.21 -13.37 9.26
N ALA A 191 -7.47 -12.09 9.52
CA ALA A 191 -8.80 -11.60 9.86
C ALA A 191 -9.82 -11.86 8.73
N GLY A 192 -9.40 -11.72 7.46
CA GLY A 192 -10.23 -12.06 6.31
C GLY A 192 -10.60 -13.54 6.26
N GLU A 193 -9.63 -14.43 6.47
CA GLU A 193 -9.83 -15.89 6.53
C GLU A 193 -10.79 -16.27 7.66
N GLU A 194 -10.63 -15.70 8.86
CA GLU A 194 -11.51 -15.90 10.01
C GLU A 194 -12.96 -15.45 9.73
N CYS A 195 -13.14 -14.43 8.89
CA CYS A 195 -14.45 -13.95 8.42
C CYS A 195 -14.99 -14.72 7.21
N GLY A 196 -14.29 -15.73 6.68
CA GLY A 196 -14.68 -16.47 5.49
C GLY A 196 -14.59 -15.66 4.19
N LEU A 197 -13.76 -14.61 4.16
CA LEU A 197 -13.51 -13.78 2.98
C LEU A 197 -12.37 -14.34 2.13
N THR A 198 -12.41 -14.06 0.84
CA THR A 198 -11.40 -14.49 -0.14
C THR A 198 -10.48 -13.34 -0.54
N ASN A 199 -9.32 -13.66 -1.10
CA ASN A 199 -8.40 -12.67 -1.66
C ASN A 199 -8.42 -12.81 -3.20
N LEU A 200 -8.65 -11.69 -3.90
CA LEU A 200 -8.81 -11.61 -5.36
C LEU A 200 -7.50 -11.14 -6.01
N ASN A 201 -6.94 -11.99 -6.90
CA ASN A 201 -5.83 -11.59 -7.77
C ASN A 201 -6.37 -10.91 -9.04
N MET A 202 -5.90 -9.71 -9.33
CA MET A 202 -6.27 -8.97 -10.55
C MET A 202 -5.52 -9.45 -11.79
N HIS A 203 -4.47 -10.28 -11.65
CA HIS A 203 -3.61 -10.75 -12.74
C HIS A 203 -3.02 -9.60 -13.60
N SER A 204 -2.89 -8.43 -12.99
CA SER A 204 -2.43 -7.20 -13.65
C SER A 204 -1.51 -6.40 -12.73
N VAL A 205 -0.78 -5.47 -13.32
CA VAL A 205 0.02 -4.49 -12.58
C VAL A 205 -0.93 -3.42 -12.05
N LEU A 206 -0.89 -3.18 -10.73
CA LEU A 206 -1.74 -2.18 -10.08
C LEU A 206 -0.97 -0.90 -9.72
N THR A 207 0.33 -1.02 -9.49
CA THR A 207 1.15 0.09 -8.99
C THR A 207 2.51 0.13 -9.65
N ASP A 208 2.96 1.33 -9.99
CA ASP A 208 4.35 1.64 -10.32
C ASP A 208 5.04 2.21 -9.07
N TYR A 209 5.94 1.42 -8.50
CA TYR A 209 6.68 1.72 -7.27
C TYR A 209 7.97 2.46 -7.60
N LEU A 210 8.23 3.58 -6.91
CA LEU A 210 9.48 4.35 -7.07
C LEU A 210 10.66 3.60 -6.47
N ASP A 211 11.68 3.32 -7.29
CA ASP A 211 12.92 2.65 -6.83
C ASP A 211 13.65 3.49 -5.76
N GLY A 212 14.35 2.82 -4.84
CA GLY A 212 15.13 3.54 -3.82
C GLY A 212 14.42 3.82 -2.50
N GLY A 213 13.27 3.17 -2.24
CA GLY A 213 12.49 3.33 -1.00
C GLY A 213 13.24 3.05 0.29
N MET A 214 12.58 3.30 1.43
CA MET A 214 13.16 3.25 2.78
C MET A 214 13.77 1.87 3.13
N THR A 215 13.21 0.79 2.62
CA THR A 215 13.69 -0.59 2.84
C THR A 215 15.08 -0.81 2.27
N LEU A 216 15.39 -0.25 1.08
CA LEU A 216 16.74 -0.35 0.50
C LEU A 216 17.78 0.38 1.32
N LYS A 217 17.46 1.57 1.82
CA LYS A 217 18.35 2.38 2.67
C LYS A 217 18.62 1.73 4.04
N ASN A 218 17.70 0.88 4.52
CA ASN A 218 17.76 0.25 5.85
C ASN A 218 17.71 -1.29 5.78
N HIS A 219 18.34 -1.86 4.76
CA HIS A 219 18.20 -3.27 4.39
C HIS A 219 18.40 -4.25 5.57
N ARG A 220 19.50 -4.11 6.33
CA ARG A 220 19.79 -5.01 7.47
C ARG A 220 18.75 -4.94 8.58
N ALA A 221 18.30 -3.74 8.94
CA ALA A 221 17.28 -3.56 9.98
C ALA A 221 15.93 -4.15 9.53
N SER A 222 15.55 -3.92 8.27
CA SER A 222 14.35 -4.50 7.69
C SER A 222 14.40 -6.04 7.65
N LEU A 223 15.55 -6.65 7.32
CA LEU A 223 15.70 -8.11 7.35
C LEU A 223 15.51 -8.68 8.76
N ILE A 224 16.05 -8.03 9.79
CA ILE A 224 15.90 -8.45 11.19
C ILE A 224 14.44 -8.38 11.61
N GLU A 225 13.74 -7.30 11.27
CA GLU A 225 12.32 -7.16 11.58
C GLU A 225 11.49 -8.23 10.86
N ARG A 226 11.72 -8.44 9.57
CA ARG A 226 11.04 -9.50 8.79
C ARG A 226 11.27 -10.89 9.39
N PHE A 227 12.51 -11.18 9.79
CA PHE A 227 12.81 -12.44 10.46
C PHE A 227 11.98 -12.62 11.75
N ARG A 228 11.88 -11.55 12.58
CA ARG A 228 11.08 -11.58 13.81
C ARG A 228 9.59 -11.78 13.53
N ILE A 229 9.05 -11.05 12.55
CA ILE A 229 7.66 -11.20 12.11
C ILE A 229 7.39 -12.62 11.61
N MET A 230 8.23 -13.12 10.73
CA MET A 230 8.08 -14.48 10.19
C MET A 230 8.22 -15.55 11.27
N ALA A 231 9.16 -15.40 12.21
CA ALA A 231 9.33 -16.33 13.33
C ALA A 231 8.11 -16.31 14.27
N HIS A 232 7.48 -15.14 14.46
CA HIS A 232 6.26 -15.01 15.25
C HIS A 232 5.07 -15.76 14.64
N TYR A 233 4.85 -15.61 13.32
CA TYR A 233 3.67 -16.18 12.66
C TYR A 233 3.86 -17.63 12.21
N TYR A 234 5.06 -18.00 11.81
CA TYR A 234 5.34 -19.29 11.15
C TYR A 234 6.24 -20.22 11.96
N GLY A 235 6.78 -19.74 13.08
CA GLY A 235 7.73 -20.47 13.90
C GLY A 235 9.20 -20.30 13.45
N LEU A 236 10.10 -20.57 14.38
CA LEU A 236 11.54 -20.32 14.18
C LEU A 236 12.17 -21.20 13.10
N LEU A 237 11.89 -22.53 13.13
CA LEU A 237 12.51 -23.48 12.21
C LEU A 237 12.13 -23.24 10.74
N PRO A 238 10.82 -23.08 10.39
CA PRO A 238 10.43 -22.72 9.03
C PRO A 238 11.04 -21.38 8.58
N THR A 239 11.13 -20.41 9.49
CA THR A 239 11.71 -19.09 9.18
C THR A 239 13.20 -19.20 8.85
N ILE A 240 14.00 -19.92 9.64
CA ILE A 240 15.41 -20.17 9.35
C ILE A 240 15.57 -20.84 7.99
N TRP A 241 14.77 -21.89 7.72
CA TRP A 241 14.82 -22.61 6.45
C TRP A 241 14.52 -21.72 5.25
N ASN A 242 13.45 -20.91 5.32
CA ASN A 242 13.11 -20.00 4.24
C ASN A 242 14.17 -18.91 4.04
N HIS A 243 14.75 -18.37 5.12
CA HIS A 243 15.84 -17.38 5.01
C HIS A 243 17.10 -17.98 4.40
N PHE A 244 17.40 -19.25 4.70
CA PHE A 244 18.48 -19.97 4.03
C PHE A 244 18.22 -20.09 2.52
N LEU A 245 17.00 -20.44 2.11
CA LEU A 245 16.62 -20.51 0.71
C LEU A 245 16.67 -19.15 -0.02
N PHE A 246 16.45 -18.03 0.69
CA PHE A 246 16.57 -16.69 0.09
C PHE A 246 18.01 -16.33 -0.32
N LEU A 247 19.02 -16.97 0.25
CA LEU A 247 20.41 -16.77 -0.18
C LEU A 247 20.71 -17.33 -1.57
N PHE A 248 19.86 -18.18 -2.10
CA PHE A 248 20.02 -18.83 -3.41
C PHE A 248 19.01 -18.33 -4.47
N ARG A 249 18.25 -17.31 -4.17
CA ARG A 249 17.34 -16.61 -5.06
C ARG A 249 17.91 -15.26 -5.47
#